data_929a0382162ebda9d93bc0a361eb0c19
#
_entry.id   929a0382162ebda9d93bc0a361eb0c19
#
_cell.length_a   1.000
_cell.length_b   1.000
_cell.length_c   1.000
_cell.angle_alpha   90.00
_cell.angle_beta   90.00
_cell.angle_gamma   90.00
#
_symmetry.space_group_name_H-M   'P 1'
#
loop_
_entity.id
_entity.type
_entity.pdbx_description
1 polymer ?
#
loop_
_entity_poly.entity_id
_entity_poly.type
_entity_poly.pdbx_seq_one_letter_code
_entity_poly.pdbx_strand_id
1 'polypeptide(L)'
;MPVPAQPSTETRASPAELFEVVVLRAGTALFAIDVQVAVEIRGPETFGPADPHGRRNLEVRGQPLPVADLRRLSGQPAFDGGSPAMLLITAGTATLALAVDEVLEIETPDASPDAASPAQGRPFNFCSRHVRVDATRSAALIEPQSLLAALAVRD
;
A
#
# COMPACT_ATOMS: atom_id res chain seq x y z
N MET A 1 -41.89 -10.86 -5.57
CA MET A 1 -41.28 -10.76 -5.48
C MET A 1 -40.35 -10.66 -5.45
N PRO A 2 -40.22 -10.60 -5.57
CA PRO A 2 -39.27 -10.45 -5.47
C PRO A 2 -38.21 -10.37 -5.46
N VAL A 3 -37.90 -10.17 -5.54
CA VAL A 3 -36.91 -10.07 -5.39
C VAL A 3 -36.00 -10.08 -5.19
N PRO A 4 -36.17 -10.07 -5.38
CA PRO A 4 -35.32 -10.16 -5.11
C PRO A 4 -34.31 -10.24 -4.78
N ALA A 5 -34.31 -10.47 -4.78
CA ALA A 5 -33.40 -10.57 -4.26
C ALA A 5 -32.35 -10.42 -4.56
N GLN A 6 -32.32 -10.33 -4.90
CA GLN A 6 -31.46 -10.21 -4.93
C GLN A 6 -30.53 -9.95 -4.71
N PRO A 7 -30.60 -9.77 -4.90
CA PRO A 7 -29.44 -9.51 -4.84
C PRO A 7 -28.70 -9.61 -3.90
N SER A 8 -29.04 -9.48 -3.43
CA SER A 8 -28.45 -9.58 -2.50
C SER A 8 -27.55 -10.39 -2.43
N THR A 9 -27.67 -10.90 -3.03
CA THR A 9 -26.95 -11.75 -2.91
C THR A 9 -25.69 -11.46 -2.96
N GLU A 10 -25.41 -10.75 -3.49
CA GLU A 10 -24.24 -10.48 -3.52
C GLU A 10 -23.77 -10.12 -2.45
N THR A 11 -24.35 -9.89 -2.02
CA THR A 11 -23.96 -9.55 -0.90
C THR A 11 -23.23 -10.44 -0.25
N ARG A 12 -23.42 -11.46 -0.47
CA ARG A 12 -22.87 -12.31 0.20
C ARG A 12 -21.56 -12.48 0.06
N ALA A 13 -21.04 -12.41 -0.91
CA ALA A 13 -19.62 -12.46 -0.93
C ALA A 13 -19.11 -11.44 0.01
N SER A 14 -18.24 -11.79 0.87
CA SER A 14 -17.73 -10.82 1.80
C SER A 14 -16.87 -9.83 1.04
N PRO A 15 -16.85 -8.58 1.46
CA PRO A 15 -16.00 -7.61 0.80
C PRO A 15 -14.55 -8.04 0.76
N ALA A 16 -14.07 -8.75 1.78
CA ALA A 16 -12.67 -9.18 1.80
C ALA A 16 -12.36 -10.16 0.69
N GLU A 17 -13.37 -10.90 0.23
CA GLU A 17 -13.15 -11.87 -0.84
C GLU A 17 -13.18 -11.25 -2.21
N LEU A 18 -13.68 -10.02 -2.32
CA LEU A 18 -13.86 -9.36 -3.59
C LEU A 18 -12.97 -8.14 -3.77
N PHE A 19 -12.15 -7.82 -2.78
CA PHE A 19 -11.36 -6.60 -2.90
C PHE A 19 -10.19 -6.84 -3.85
N GLU A 20 -9.79 -5.75 -4.48
CA GLU A 20 -8.65 -5.75 -5.37
C GLU A 20 -7.54 -4.95 -4.75
N VAL A 21 -6.32 -5.32 -5.05
CA VAL A 21 -5.15 -4.63 -4.53
C VAL A 21 -4.26 -4.20 -5.68
N VAL A 22 -3.56 -3.10 -5.45
CA VAL A 22 -2.45 -2.69 -6.30
C VAL A 22 -1.21 -3.34 -5.72
N VAL A 23 -0.45 -4.03 -6.55
CA VAL A 23 0.78 -4.70 -6.13
C VAL A 23 1.95 -3.79 -6.44
N LEU A 24 2.80 -3.59 -5.45
CA LEU A 24 3.93 -2.67 -5.51
C LEU A 24 5.21 -3.42 -5.17
N ARG A 25 6.31 -3.02 -5.78
CA ARG A 25 7.62 -3.54 -5.42
C ARG A 25 8.50 -2.41 -4.90
N ALA A 26 9.14 -2.64 -3.78
CA ALA A 26 10.12 -1.73 -3.22
C ALA A 26 11.36 -2.53 -2.88
N GLY A 27 12.39 -2.40 -3.71
CA GLY A 27 13.57 -3.22 -3.56
C GLY A 27 13.22 -4.68 -3.80
N THR A 28 13.44 -5.51 -2.80
CA THR A 28 13.13 -6.93 -2.88
C THR A 28 11.79 -7.29 -2.27
N ALA A 29 11.06 -6.31 -1.76
CA ALA A 29 9.80 -6.58 -1.06
C ALA A 29 8.61 -6.29 -1.95
N LEU A 30 7.57 -7.11 -1.83
CA LEU A 30 6.30 -6.87 -2.50
C LEU A 30 5.28 -6.41 -1.48
N PHE A 31 4.52 -5.40 -1.87
CA PHE A 31 3.44 -4.85 -1.06
C PHE A 31 2.16 -4.85 -1.84
N ALA A 32 1.06 -4.84 -1.12
CA ALA A 32 -0.26 -4.73 -1.72
C ALA A 32 -1.03 -3.69 -0.94
N ILE A 33 -1.90 -2.98 -1.63
CA ILE A 33 -2.75 -2.01 -0.97
C ILE A 33 -4.10 -2.00 -1.67
N ASP A 34 -5.16 -1.80 -0.89
CA ASP A 34 -6.52 -1.80 -1.41
C ASP A 34 -6.63 -0.76 -2.52
N VAL A 35 -7.13 -1.18 -3.68
CA VAL A 35 -7.23 -0.28 -4.82
C VAL A 35 -8.14 0.91 -4.52
N GLN A 36 -9.06 0.76 -3.58
CA GLN A 36 -10.00 1.84 -3.28
C GLN A 36 -9.34 3.03 -2.60
N VAL A 37 -8.18 2.85 -1.99
CA VAL A 37 -7.47 3.99 -1.41
C VAL A 37 -6.43 4.56 -2.36
N ALA A 38 -6.21 3.93 -3.50
CA ALA A 38 -5.26 4.43 -4.50
C ALA A 38 -5.88 5.62 -5.23
N VAL A 39 -5.13 6.70 -5.31
CA VAL A 39 -5.61 7.93 -5.92
C VAL A 39 -5.00 8.15 -7.29
N GLU A 40 -3.70 7.95 -7.40
CA GLU A 40 -3.00 8.31 -8.62
C GLU A 40 -1.66 7.60 -8.66
N ILE A 41 -1.31 7.08 -9.83
CA ILE A 41 0.03 6.51 -10.06
C ILE A 41 0.85 7.57 -10.76
N ARG A 42 2.07 7.77 -10.27
CA ARG A 42 2.97 8.75 -10.86
C ARG A 42 4.26 8.05 -11.26
N GLY A 43 4.91 8.60 -12.27
CA GLY A 43 6.20 8.10 -12.70
C GLY A 43 7.32 8.63 -11.82
N PRO A 44 8.53 8.82 -12.40
CA PRO A 44 9.65 9.28 -11.58
C PRO A 44 9.36 10.62 -10.93
N GLU A 45 9.71 10.74 -9.66
CA GLU A 45 9.49 11.95 -8.89
C GLU A 45 10.72 12.26 -8.07
N THR A 46 10.97 13.55 -7.89
CA THR A 46 12.02 14.02 -7.02
C THR A 46 11.37 14.56 -5.75
N PHE A 47 11.91 14.16 -4.61
CA PHE A 47 11.37 14.58 -3.32
C PHE A 47 11.95 15.90 -2.90
N GLY A 48 11.21 16.64 -2.08
CA GLY A 48 11.78 17.81 -1.42
C GLY A 48 12.85 17.39 -0.43
N PRO A 49 13.57 18.38 0.11
CA PRO A 49 14.66 18.08 1.03
C PRO A 49 14.15 17.40 2.30
N ALA A 50 14.99 16.56 2.88
CA ALA A 50 14.64 15.88 4.11
C ALA A 50 14.58 16.89 5.26
N ASP A 51 13.63 16.71 6.16
CA ASP A 51 13.59 17.52 7.38
C ASP A 51 14.61 16.96 8.38
N PRO A 52 14.74 17.60 9.56
CA PRO A 52 15.72 17.10 10.53
C PRO A 52 15.51 15.67 10.98
N HIS A 53 14.32 15.13 10.80
CA HIS A 53 14.03 13.75 11.15
C HIS A 53 14.12 12.81 9.96
N GLY A 54 14.60 13.29 8.82
CA GLY A 54 14.75 12.48 7.62
C GLY A 54 13.48 12.30 6.82
N ARG A 55 12.42 13.00 7.18
CA ARG A 55 11.15 12.89 6.46
C ARG A 55 11.17 13.81 5.26
N ARG A 56 10.57 13.36 4.20
CA ARG A 56 10.50 14.11 2.95
C ARG A 56 9.07 14.31 2.53
N ASN A 57 8.85 15.32 1.72
CA ASN A 57 7.55 15.62 1.15
C ASN A 57 7.66 15.64 -0.36
N LEU A 58 6.56 15.35 -1.01
CA LEU A 58 6.41 15.51 -2.44
C LEU A 58 5.37 16.59 -2.67
N GLU A 59 5.71 17.58 -3.47
CA GLU A 59 4.74 18.62 -3.76
C GLU A 59 3.89 18.21 -4.95
N VAL A 60 2.58 18.14 -4.73
CA VAL A 60 1.63 17.75 -5.75
C VAL A 60 0.58 18.85 -5.83
N ARG A 61 0.53 19.52 -6.96
CA ARG A 61 -0.44 20.60 -7.21
C ARG A 61 -0.44 21.62 -6.07
N GLY A 62 0.75 21.99 -5.62
CA GLY A 62 0.90 22.99 -4.57
C GLY A 62 0.71 22.48 -3.15
N GLN A 63 0.48 21.19 -2.98
CA GLN A 63 0.29 20.61 -1.65
C GLN A 63 1.45 19.69 -1.31
N PRO A 64 2.07 19.87 -0.14
CA PRO A 64 3.11 18.95 0.27
C PRO A 64 2.50 17.69 0.83
N LEU A 65 2.86 16.55 0.27
CA LEU A 65 2.40 15.26 0.75
C LEU A 65 3.56 14.54 1.41
N PRO A 66 3.34 13.91 2.56
CA PRO A 66 4.42 13.12 3.16
C PRO A 66 4.75 11.93 2.29
N VAL A 67 6.04 11.65 2.19
CA VAL A 67 6.54 10.54 1.41
C VAL A 67 6.77 9.35 2.33
N ALA A 68 6.17 8.22 2.00
CA ALA A 68 6.43 6.96 2.66
C ALA A 68 7.38 6.18 1.78
N ASP A 69 8.65 6.13 2.17
CA ASP A 69 9.68 5.42 1.43
C ASP A 69 9.59 3.95 1.84
N LEU A 70 9.00 3.13 0.98
CA LEU A 70 8.75 1.75 1.35
C LEU A 70 10.02 0.92 1.41
N ARG A 71 11.08 1.32 0.73
CA ARG A 71 12.37 0.67 0.94
C ARG A 71 12.84 0.89 2.36
N ARG A 72 12.85 2.15 2.79
CA ARG A 72 13.34 2.48 4.13
C ARG A 72 12.48 1.81 5.20
N LEU A 73 11.17 1.88 5.04
CA LEU A 73 10.27 1.32 6.05
C LEU A 73 10.35 -0.19 6.12
N SER A 74 10.86 -0.84 5.09
CA SER A 74 11.05 -2.29 5.11
C SER A 74 12.48 -2.69 5.42
N GLY A 75 13.31 -1.74 5.88
CA GLY A 75 14.65 -2.07 6.30
C GLY A 75 15.68 -2.12 5.19
N GLN A 76 15.34 -1.63 4.02
CA GLN A 76 16.24 -1.61 2.87
C GLN A 76 16.85 -0.23 2.72
N PRO A 77 17.91 -0.09 1.93
CA PRO A 77 18.47 1.25 1.68
C PRO A 77 17.44 2.17 1.08
N ALA A 78 17.31 3.35 1.64
CA ALA A 78 16.29 4.31 1.24
C ALA A 78 16.53 4.81 -0.18
N PHE A 79 15.47 5.34 -0.79
CA PHE A 79 15.62 6.04 -2.06
C PHE A 79 16.45 7.31 -1.84
N ASP A 80 17.21 7.66 -2.86
CA ASP A 80 18.12 8.79 -2.76
C ASP A 80 17.53 9.98 -3.51
N GLY A 81 16.69 10.74 -2.81
CA GLY A 81 16.15 12.00 -3.34
C GLY A 81 14.99 11.85 -4.29
N GLY A 82 14.60 10.64 -4.64
CA GLY A 82 13.49 10.42 -5.55
C GLY A 82 13.25 8.95 -5.76
N SER A 83 12.16 8.61 -6.43
CA SER A 83 11.86 7.22 -6.74
C SER A 83 11.37 7.12 -8.17
N PRO A 84 11.55 5.92 -8.80
CA PRO A 84 11.09 5.75 -10.18
C PRO A 84 9.59 5.70 -10.32
N ALA A 85 8.85 5.41 -9.24
CA ALA A 85 7.41 5.37 -9.27
C ALA A 85 6.85 5.76 -7.92
N MET A 86 5.64 6.25 -7.92
CA MET A 86 4.93 6.61 -6.70
C MET A 86 3.47 6.27 -6.85
N LEU A 87 2.86 5.94 -5.73
CA LEU A 87 1.42 5.76 -5.66
C LEU A 87 0.89 6.71 -4.59
N LEU A 88 -0.02 7.59 -4.98
CA LEU A 88 -0.69 8.44 -4.01
C LEU A 88 -1.89 7.69 -3.45
N ILE A 89 -2.03 7.71 -2.14
CA ILE A 89 -3.12 7.00 -1.47
C ILE A 89 -3.76 7.89 -0.44
N THR A 90 -4.97 7.52 -0.02
CA THR A 90 -5.63 8.17 1.09
C THR A 90 -5.53 7.32 2.34
N ALA A 91 -5.41 7.99 3.48
CA ALA A 91 -5.45 7.36 4.79
C ALA A 91 -6.35 8.25 5.64
N GLY A 92 -7.64 7.90 5.69
CA GLY A 92 -8.63 8.79 6.28
C GLY A 92 -8.73 10.06 5.46
N THR A 93 -8.47 11.20 6.07
CA THR A 93 -8.50 12.49 5.38
C THR A 93 -7.13 12.91 4.86
N ALA A 94 -6.09 12.13 5.14
CA ALA A 94 -4.75 12.47 4.70
C ALA A 94 -4.45 11.81 3.36
N THR A 95 -3.54 12.40 2.60
CA THR A 95 -3.01 11.81 1.38
C THR A 95 -1.52 11.59 1.57
N LEU A 96 -1.05 10.42 1.19
CA LEU A 96 0.35 10.03 1.31
C LEU A 96 0.90 9.69 -0.06
N ALA A 97 2.21 9.84 -0.21
CA ALA A 97 2.90 9.44 -1.43
C ALA A 97 3.78 8.23 -1.10
N LEU A 98 3.46 7.08 -1.68
CA LEU A 98 4.28 5.88 -1.48
C LEU A 98 5.37 5.85 -2.51
N ALA A 99 6.61 5.86 -2.06
CA ALA A 99 7.77 5.78 -2.96
C ALA A 99 8.13 4.31 -3.14
N VAL A 100 8.11 3.85 -4.37
CA VAL A 100 8.34 2.45 -4.71
C VAL A 100 9.22 2.37 -5.94
N ASP A 101 9.74 1.17 -6.21
CA ASP A 101 10.48 0.94 -7.44
C ASP A 101 9.54 0.76 -8.62
N GLU A 102 8.40 0.14 -8.37
CA GLU A 102 7.52 -0.22 -9.48
C GLU A 102 6.11 -0.46 -8.98
N VAL A 103 5.13 0.05 -9.73
CA VAL A 103 3.74 -0.32 -9.55
C VAL A 103 3.48 -1.42 -10.56
N LEU A 104 3.15 -2.62 -10.09
CA LEU A 104 3.15 -3.79 -10.96
C LEU A 104 1.80 -4.00 -11.62
N GLU A 105 0.80 -4.41 -10.84
CA GLU A 105 -0.49 -4.77 -11.43
C GLU A 105 -1.57 -4.69 -10.38
N ILE A 106 -2.81 -4.84 -10.82
CA ILE A 106 -3.96 -4.95 -9.93
C ILE A 106 -4.35 -6.40 -9.89
N GLU A 107 -4.50 -6.94 -8.68
CA GLU A 107 -4.83 -8.35 -8.49
C GLU A 107 -5.98 -8.48 -7.51
N THR A 108 -6.72 -9.58 -7.66
CA THR A 108 -7.72 -9.97 -6.67
C THR A 108 -7.10 -11.11 -5.87
N PRO A 109 -6.57 -10.80 -4.68
CA PRO A 109 -5.85 -11.83 -3.94
C PRO A 109 -6.80 -12.88 -3.38
N ASP A 110 -6.23 -14.05 -3.12
CA ASP A 110 -6.95 -15.11 -2.45
C ASP A 110 -7.19 -14.67 -1.01
N ALA A 111 -8.44 -14.49 -0.64
CA ALA A 111 -8.81 -14.01 0.69
C ALA A 111 -8.95 -15.13 1.70
N SER A 112 -8.69 -16.37 1.31
CA SER A 112 -8.76 -17.49 2.24
C SER A 112 -7.76 -17.28 3.37
N PRO A 113 -8.12 -17.61 4.60
CA PRO A 113 -7.14 -17.52 5.68
C PRO A 113 -5.90 -18.35 5.42
N ASP A 114 -6.02 -19.41 4.63
CA ASP A 114 -4.88 -20.25 4.31
C ASP A 114 -3.91 -19.59 3.35
N ALA A 115 -4.35 -18.54 2.68
CA ALA A 115 -3.47 -17.84 1.75
C ALA A 115 -2.36 -17.11 2.45
N ALA A 116 -2.57 -16.69 3.69
CA ALA A 116 -1.54 -16.06 4.47
C ALA A 116 -0.67 -17.11 5.11
N SER A 117 0.59 -16.84 5.25
CA SER A 117 1.50 -17.77 5.89
C SER A 117 1.61 -17.42 7.36
N PRO A 118 1.07 -18.23 8.25
CA PRO A 118 1.20 -17.92 9.68
C PRO A 118 2.64 -17.94 10.15
N ALA A 119 3.49 -18.71 9.47
CA ALA A 119 4.88 -18.79 9.90
C ALA A 119 5.64 -17.49 9.67
N GLN A 120 5.13 -16.63 8.79
CA GLN A 120 5.80 -15.36 8.53
C GLN A 120 5.44 -14.29 9.54
N GLY A 121 4.35 -14.48 10.29
CA GLY A 121 3.92 -13.48 11.25
C GLY A 121 3.54 -12.17 10.57
N ARG A 122 3.62 -11.09 11.33
CA ARG A 122 3.35 -9.77 10.79
C ARG A 122 4.52 -9.34 9.91
N PRO A 123 4.25 -8.91 8.69
CA PRO A 123 5.36 -8.51 7.82
C PRO A 123 6.06 -7.24 8.29
N PHE A 124 5.29 -6.19 8.60
CA PHE A 124 5.82 -4.91 9.06
C PHE A 124 4.76 -4.26 9.93
N ASN A 125 5.14 -3.29 10.73
CA ASN A 125 4.18 -2.67 11.64
C ASN A 125 3.11 -1.85 10.92
N PHE A 126 3.33 -1.49 9.66
CA PHE A 126 2.32 -0.78 8.87
C PHE A 126 1.53 -1.72 7.96
N CYS A 127 1.72 -3.01 8.12
CA CYS A 127 1.01 -4.02 7.32
C CYS A 127 0.24 -4.94 8.25
N SER A 128 -0.91 -5.41 7.78
CA SER A 128 -1.73 -6.30 8.60
C SER A 128 -1.35 -7.75 8.44
N ARG A 129 -1.02 -8.18 7.24
CA ARG A 129 -0.74 -9.59 6.96
C ARG A 129 -0.18 -9.70 5.55
N HIS A 130 0.20 -10.91 5.18
CA HIS A 130 0.54 -11.19 3.79
C HIS A 130 -0.71 -11.64 3.06
N VAL A 131 -0.79 -11.32 1.78
CA VAL A 131 -1.84 -11.83 0.90
C VAL A 131 -1.16 -12.52 -0.27
N ARG A 132 -1.79 -13.56 -0.78
CA ARG A 132 -1.27 -14.28 -1.93
C ARG A 132 -1.77 -13.60 -3.19
N VAL A 133 -0.86 -13.06 -3.98
CA VAL A 133 -1.25 -12.34 -5.18
C VAL A 133 -1.25 -13.24 -6.41
N ASP A 134 -0.50 -14.33 -6.38
CA ASP A 134 -0.62 -15.37 -7.41
C ASP A 134 -0.05 -16.68 -6.84
N ALA A 135 0.13 -17.68 -7.70
CA ALA A 135 0.51 -19.01 -7.24
C ALA A 135 1.85 -19.02 -6.53
N THR A 136 2.73 -18.08 -6.83
CA THR A 136 4.10 -18.10 -6.32
C THR A 136 4.48 -16.89 -5.49
N ARG A 137 3.64 -15.86 -5.44
CA ARG A 137 4.03 -14.61 -4.79
C ARG A 137 3.04 -14.21 -3.71
N SER A 138 3.58 -13.70 -2.62
CA SER A 138 2.79 -13.06 -1.57
C SER A 138 3.29 -11.63 -1.39
N ALA A 139 2.42 -10.77 -0.96
CA ALA A 139 2.74 -9.37 -0.73
C ALA A 139 2.25 -8.98 0.65
N ALA A 140 2.94 -8.02 1.26
CA ALA A 140 2.54 -7.49 2.56
C ALA A 140 1.43 -6.47 2.34
N LEU A 141 0.29 -6.68 2.99
CA LEU A 141 -0.88 -5.81 2.79
C LEU A 141 -0.74 -4.57 3.69
N ILE A 142 -0.60 -3.43 3.05
CA ILE A 142 -0.42 -2.16 3.76
C ILE A 142 -1.74 -1.72 4.34
N GLU A 143 -1.70 -1.28 5.60
CA GLU A 143 -2.83 -0.64 6.26
C GLU A 143 -2.58 0.86 6.24
N PRO A 144 -3.35 1.64 5.49
CA PRO A 144 -3.05 3.06 5.34
C PRO A 144 -2.96 3.83 6.64
N GLN A 145 -3.85 3.54 7.60
CA GLN A 145 -3.81 4.25 8.88
C GLN A 145 -2.58 3.89 9.68
N SER A 146 -2.17 2.62 9.62
CA SER A 146 -0.94 2.19 10.30
C SER A 146 0.28 2.81 9.66
N LEU A 147 0.26 2.95 8.34
CA LEU A 147 1.36 3.60 7.64
C LEU A 147 1.45 5.07 8.03
N LEU A 148 0.31 5.75 8.08
CA LEU A 148 0.28 7.15 8.50
C LEU A 148 0.85 7.30 9.91
N ALA A 149 0.46 6.39 10.81
CA ALA A 149 0.98 6.42 12.17
C ALA A 149 2.49 6.18 12.18
N ALA A 150 2.98 5.29 11.34
CA ALA A 150 4.41 5.02 11.29
C ALA A 150 5.21 6.24 10.82
N LEU A 151 4.63 7.03 9.94
CA LEU A 151 5.29 8.25 9.47
C LEU A 151 5.29 9.34 10.53
N ALA A 152 4.27 9.37 11.36
CA ALA A 152 4.16 10.38 12.40
C ALA A 152 5.11 10.11 13.56
N VAL A 153 5.38 8.85 13.81
CA VAL A 153 6.29 8.50 14.90
C VAL A 153 7.70 8.87 14.50
N ARG A 154 8.34 9.52 15.33
CA ARG A 154 9.54 9.84 14.93
C ARG A 154 10.46 9.51 15.72
N ASP A 155 11.17 9.37 15.61
CA ASP A 155 12.05 9.16 16.25
C ASP A 155 12.52 8.95 16.62
#